data_c04da10225bef4ceb5a37e68b8da562b
#
_entry.id   c04da10225bef4ceb5a37e68b8da562b
#
_cell.length_a   1.000
_cell.length_b   1.000
_cell.length_c   1.000
_cell.angle_alpha   90.00
_cell.angle_beta   90.00
_cell.angle_gamma   90.00
#
_symmetry.space_group_name_H-M   'P 1'
#
loop_
_entity.id
_entity.type
_entity.pdbx_description
1 polymer ?
#
loop_
_entity_poly.entity_id
_entity_poly.type
_entity_poly.pdbx_seq_one_letter_code
_entity_poly.pdbx_strand_id
1 'polypeptide(L)'
;MLYVHAILGPTGVDKTALATRLARETNAPTVVADRIQCYRDLATTSARSDGDASDEIVRLYLDDRVVTDGDYPSEEAVQSLVHKLERLTMKYPYVVVEGGSISVLRRLAARRDQLSFKLSTHVMHISDEVEYRLRLFTRAREMLSPSTGRPSMLDKLAMAWKNKSQRDFIASINGFEAVLEWCCRNGVEPAGLAGKCISTGLLDAVRVLAGGKLAALSGGGPWGHYY
;
A
#
# COMPACT_ATOMS: atom_id res chain seq x y z
N MET A 1 23.83 -0.43 18.18
CA MET A 1 22.50 -1.05 18.26
C MET A 1 21.62 -0.43 17.18
N LEU A 2 20.98 -1.24 16.43
CA LEU A 2 20.30 -0.87 15.22
C LEU A 2 18.87 -0.45 15.46
N TYR A 3 18.41 0.61 14.79
CA TYR A 3 17.06 1.13 14.96
C TYR A 3 16.28 1.06 13.64
N VAL A 4 15.13 0.41 13.71
CA VAL A 4 14.12 0.40 12.63
C VAL A 4 12.94 1.23 13.10
N HIS A 5 12.59 2.26 12.35
CA HIS A 5 11.45 3.12 12.65
C HIS A 5 10.32 2.86 11.67
N ALA A 6 9.22 2.27 12.14
CA ALA A 6 8.07 1.95 11.32
C ALA A 6 6.99 3.04 11.42
N ILE A 7 6.62 3.60 10.27
CA ILE A 7 5.55 4.59 10.13
C ILE A 7 4.28 3.87 9.67
N LEU A 8 3.29 3.85 10.54
CA LEU A 8 2.03 3.14 10.37
C LEU A 8 0.87 4.14 10.25
N GLY A 9 -0.26 3.68 9.76
CA GLY A 9 -1.46 4.50 9.69
C GLY A 9 -2.32 4.19 8.46
N PRO A 10 -3.50 4.80 8.36
CA PRO A 10 -4.42 4.60 7.25
C PRO A 10 -3.82 5.03 5.91
N THR A 11 -4.44 4.63 4.80
CA THR A 11 -4.13 5.18 3.48
C THR A 11 -4.51 6.66 3.45
N GLY A 12 -3.68 7.52 2.86
CA GLY A 12 -3.99 8.95 2.69
C GLY A 12 -3.60 9.86 3.87
N VAL A 13 -2.88 9.37 4.89
CA VAL A 13 -2.34 10.19 6.00
C VAL A 13 -0.89 10.64 5.76
N ASP A 14 -0.43 10.62 4.53
CA ASP A 14 0.91 11.11 4.12
C ASP A 14 2.10 10.39 4.77
N LYS A 15 1.97 9.08 5.05
CA LYS A 15 3.07 8.25 5.56
C LYS A 15 4.34 8.38 4.73
N THR A 16 4.20 8.37 3.42
CA THR A 16 5.33 8.50 2.48
C THR A 16 6.06 9.81 2.64
N ALA A 17 5.34 10.93 2.82
CA ALA A 17 5.97 12.24 3.04
C ALA A 17 6.78 12.26 4.34
N LEU A 18 6.24 11.69 5.42
CA LEU A 18 6.96 11.57 6.69
C LEU A 18 8.17 10.63 6.57
N ALA A 19 8.01 9.47 5.92
CA ALA A 19 9.09 8.52 5.69
C ALA A 19 10.24 9.15 4.88
N THR A 20 9.89 9.86 3.81
CA THR A 20 10.85 10.59 2.96
C THR A 20 11.62 11.63 3.76
N ARG A 21 10.93 12.43 4.58
CA ARG A 21 11.58 13.44 5.44
C ARG A 21 12.56 12.79 6.41
N LEU A 22 12.13 11.78 7.16
CA LEU A 22 12.99 11.07 8.12
C LEU A 22 14.18 10.40 7.44
N ALA A 23 13.96 9.78 6.28
CA ALA A 23 15.02 9.16 5.51
C ALA A 23 16.10 10.18 5.07
N ARG A 24 15.69 11.38 4.65
CA ARG A 24 16.61 12.49 4.34
C ARG A 24 17.39 12.98 5.55
N GLU A 25 16.68 13.26 6.65
CA GLU A 25 17.27 13.76 7.89
C GLU A 25 18.29 12.78 8.50
N THR A 26 18.06 11.48 8.33
CA THR A 26 18.90 10.44 8.92
C THR A 26 19.84 9.75 7.93
N ASN A 27 19.81 10.14 6.64
CA ASN A 27 20.49 9.46 5.54
C ASN A 27 20.23 7.94 5.53
N ALA A 28 18.97 7.56 5.81
CA ALA A 28 18.54 6.18 5.95
C ALA A 28 17.80 5.68 4.72
N PRO A 29 17.90 4.40 4.37
CA PRO A 29 17.02 3.80 3.38
C PRO A 29 15.60 3.65 3.91
N THR A 30 14.62 3.67 3.00
CA THR A 30 13.21 3.37 3.30
C THR A 30 12.84 2.01 2.74
N VAL A 31 12.23 1.15 3.56
CA VAL A 31 11.64 -0.13 3.14
C VAL A 31 10.12 0.00 3.12
N VAL A 32 9.50 -0.33 2.01
CA VAL A 32 8.04 -0.27 1.82
C VAL A 32 7.41 -1.61 2.19
N ALA A 33 6.78 -1.68 3.37
CA ALA A 33 6.12 -2.87 3.90
C ALA A 33 4.66 -2.99 3.40
N ASP A 34 4.49 -2.94 2.09
CA ASP A 34 3.20 -3.05 1.42
C ASP A 34 3.27 -4.10 0.31
N ARG A 35 2.47 -5.19 0.45
CA ARG A 35 2.46 -6.29 -0.52
C ARG A 35 2.01 -5.86 -1.91
N ILE A 36 1.03 -4.95 -1.99
CA ILE A 36 0.49 -4.50 -3.28
C ILE A 36 1.48 -3.59 -4.00
N GLN A 37 2.28 -2.82 -3.27
CA GLN A 37 3.36 -2.03 -3.87
C GLN A 37 4.53 -2.89 -4.41
N CYS A 38 4.56 -4.18 -4.14
CA CYS A 38 5.52 -5.08 -4.79
C CYS A 38 5.20 -5.31 -6.28
N TYR A 39 3.95 -5.13 -6.70
CA TYR A 39 3.54 -5.34 -8.09
C TYR A 39 3.76 -4.07 -8.91
N ARG A 40 4.78 -4.10 -9.80
CA ARG A 40 5.16 -2.94 -10.64
C ARG A 40 4.06 -2.55 -11.65
N ASP A 41 3.30 -3.52 -12.13
CA ASP A 41 2.19 -3.29 -13.05
C ASP A 41 0.92 -2.73 -12.36
N LEU A 42 0.92 -2.63 -11.02
CA LEU A 42 -0.10 -1.96 -10.22
C LEU A 42 0.34 -0.58 -9.69
N ALA A 43 1.37 0.04 -10.24
CA ALA A 43 1.89 1.32 -9.74
C ALA A 43 0.81 2.41 -9.63
N THR A 44 -0.10 2.50 -10.61
CA THR A 44 -1.21 3.47 -10.60
C THR A 44 -2.17 3.26 -9.42
N THR A 45 -2.42 1.99 -9.01
CA THR A 45 -3.36 1.66 -7.92
C THR A 45 -2.72 1.69 -6.55
N SER A 46 -1.43 1.36 -6.47
CA SER A 46 -0.71 1.17 -5.21
C SER A 46 0.10 2.39 -4.76
N ALA A 47 0.22 3.42 -5.62
CA ALA A 47 1.15 4.53 -5.45
C ALA A 47 2.62 4.09 -5.32
N ARG A 48 2.99 2.97 -5.95
CA ARG A 48 4.39 2.61 -6.14
C ARG A 48 5.05 3.70 -7.00
N SER A 49 6.14 4.29 -6.51
CA SER A 49 6.98 5.16 -7.33
C SER A 49 8.11 4.32 -7.92
N ASP A 50 8.32 4.44 -9.23
CA ASP A 50 9.41 3.72 -9.91
C ASP A 50 10.79 4.36 -9.63
N GLY A 51 10.85 5.31 -8.67
CA GLY A 51 12.03 6.07 -8.29
C GLY A 51 12.45 6.99 -9.44
N ASP A 52 12.15 8.26 -9.38
CA ASP A 52 12.85 9.22 -10.23
C ASP A 52 14.34 9.17 -9.86
N ALA A 53 15.20 9.17 -10.88
CA ALA A 53 16.65 9.20 -10.69
C ALA A 53 17.15 10.44 -9.90
N SER A 54 16.25 11.35 -9.57
CA SER A 54 16.44 12.53 -8.72
C SER A 54 16.16 12.28 -7.24
N ASP A 55 15.56 11.14 -6.86
CA ASP A 55 15.29 10.83 -5.45
C ASP A 55 16.59 10.41 -4.77
N GLU A 56 17.14 11.30 -3.94
CA GLU A 56 18.32 11.07 -3.10
C GLU A 56 18.11 9.93 -2.07
N ILE A 57 16.89 9.36 -2.00
CA ILE A 57 16.52 8.36 -1.00
C ILE A 57 16.42 6.97 -1.65
N VAL A 58 17.14 6.04 -1.08
CA VAL A 58 17.01 4.62 -1.43
C VAL A 58 15.68 4.07 -0.92
N ARG A 59 14.74 3.81 -1.85
CA ARG A 59 13.42 3.22 -1.55
C ARG A 59 13.39 1.76 -2.03
N LEU A 60 13.12 0.85 -1.12
CA LEU A 60 13.19 -0.59 -1.37
C LEU A 60 11.82 -1.23 -1.14
N TYR A 61 11.34 -1.98 -2.12
CA TYR A 61 10.14 -2.81 -2.01
C TYR A 61 10.49 -4.20 -1.49
N LEU A 62 9.52 -4.92 -0.92
CA LEU A 62 9.76 -6.28 -0.39
C LEU A 62 10.11 -7.25 -1.49
N ASP A 63 9.49 -7.09 -2.66
CA ASP A 63 9.71 -7.90 -3.85
C ASP A 63 9.46 -7.06 -5.11
N ASP A 64 9.75 -7.61 -6.29
CA ASP A 64 9.46 -7.00 -7.60
C ASP A 64 8.66 -7.96 -8.46
N ARG A 65 7.34 -7.87 -8.36
CA ARG A 65 6.36 -8.79 -8.94
C ARG A 65 5.53 -8.14 -10.04
N VAL A 66 4.79 -8.99 -10.75
CA VAL A 66 3.67 -8.62 -11.63
C VAL A 66 2.42 -9.39 -11.22
N VAL A 67 1.22 -8.90 -11.57
CA VAL A 67 -0.06 -9.53 -11.17
C VAL A 67 -0.13 -11.00 -11.61
N THR A 68 0.49 -11.35 -12.73
CA THR A 68 0.53 -12.74 -13.21
C THR A 68 1.31 -13.70 -12.32
N ASP A 69 2.14 -13.20 -11.40
CA ASP A 69 2.85 -14.03 -10.41
C ASP A 69 1.91 -14.52 -9.28
N GLY A 70 0.66 -14.04 -9.25
CA GLY A 70 -0.33 -14.39 -8.24
C GLY A 70 -0.16 -13.65 -6.92
N ASP A 71 -0.88 -14.10 -5.89
CA ASP A 71 -0.81 -13.47 -4.56
C ASP A 71 0.60 -13.56 -3.97
N TYR A 72 0.95 -12.54 -3.21
CA TYR A 72 2.16 -12.52 -2.39
C TYR A 72 1.77 -12.77 -0.93
N PRO A 73 1.96 -14.00 -0.43
CA PRO A 73 1.53 -14.37 0.90
C PRO A 73 2.14 -13.47 1.98
N SER A 74 1.35 -13.11 3.00
CA SER A 74 1.83 -12.23 4.07
C SER A 74 2.97 -12.84 4.88
N GLU A 75 3.07 -14.18 4.92
CA GLU A 75 4.18 -14.88 5.57
C GLU A 75 5.48 -14.69 4.80
N GLU A 76 5.48 -14.84 3.50
CA GLU A 76 6.64 -14.59 2.64
C GLU A 76 7.05 -13.12 2.68
N ALA A 77 6.06 -12.22 2.66
CA ALA A 77 6.30 -10.79 2.72
C ALA A 77 6.98 -10.36 4.04
N VAL A 78 6.59 -10.93 5.19
CA VAL A 78 7.25 -10.61 6.46
C VAL A 78 8.65 -11.21 6.54
N GLN A 79 8.88 -12.39 5.97
CA GLN A 79 10.22 -12.98 5.88
C GLN A 79 11.14 -12.09 5.03
N SER A 80 10.66 -11.65 3.86
CA SER A 80 11.39 -10.71 3.00
C SER A 80 11.68 -9.39 3.72
N LEU A 81 10.71 -8.86 4.48
CA LEU A 81 10.89 -7.64 5.27
C LEU A 81 12.00 -7.82 6.30
N VAL A 82 11.91 -8.84 7.15
CA VAL A 82 12.91 -9.11 8.20
C VAL A 82 14.29 -9.28 7.59
N HIS A 83 14.43 -10.12 6.56
CA HIS A 83 15.70 -10.34 5.87
C HIS A 83 16.30 -9.05 5.28
N LYS A 84 15.46 -8.21 4.62
CA LYS A 84 15.93 -6.90 4.10
C LYS A 84 16.38 -5.99 5.23
N LEU A 85 15.62 -5.92 6.32
CA LEU A 85 15.98 -5.12 7.48
C LEU A 85 17.31 -5.59 8.09
N GLU A 86 17.51 -6.86 8.32
CA GLU A 86 18.77 -7.42 8.84
C GLU A 86 19.96 -7.08 7.95
N ARG A 87 19.81 -7.17 6.63
CA ARG A 87 20.88 -6.79 5.70
C ARG A 87 21.19 -5.31 5.70
N LEU A 88 20.15 -4.47 5.75
CA LEU A 88 20.33 -3.00 5.77
C LEU A 88 21.01 -2.55 7.06
N THR A 89 20.69 -3.20 8.12
CA THR A 89 21.18 -2.89 9.45
C THR A 89 22.68 -3.17 9.61
N MET A 90 23.27 -3.95 8.74
CA MET A 90 24.72 -4.10 8.66
C MET A 90 25.41 -2.88 8.05
N LYS A 91 24.66 -2.05 7.30
CA LYS A 91 25.21 -0.90 6.55
C LYS A 91 24.75 0.44 7.10
N TYR A 92 23.56 0.48 7.71
CA TYR A 92 22.92 1.71 8.15
C TYR A 92 22.56 1.61 9.62
N PRO A 93 22.88 2.61 10.46
CA PRO A 93 22.49 2.61 11.88
C PRO A 93 21.00 2.82 12.09
N TYR A 94 20.30 3.32 11.05
CA TYR A 94 18.89 3.64 11.07
C TYR A 94 18.23 3.22 9.74
N VAL A 95 17.03 2.65 9.83
CA VAL A 95 16.20 2.27 8.66
C VAL A 95 14.77 2.72 8.89
N VAL A 96 14.18 3.35 7.89
CA VAL A 96 12.76 3.72 7.90
C VAL A 96 11.94 2.61 7.26
N VAL A 97 10.84 2.22 7.88
CA VAL A 97 9.83 1.33 7.28
C VAL A 97 8.55 2.11 7.12
N GLU A 98 7.98 2.13 5.93
CA GLU A 98 6.64 2.63 5.70
C GLU A 98 5.75 1.54 5.14
N GLY A 99 4.47 1.57 5.46
CA GLY A 99 3.58 0.60 4.85
C GLY A 99 2.17 0.62 5.43
N GLY A 100 1.29 -0.07 4.71
CA GLY A 100 -0.13 -0.21 5.03
C GLY A 100 -0.62 -1.65 5.07
N SER A 101 0.24 -2.64 4.82
CA SER A 101 -0.17 -4.05 4.84
C SER A 101 -0.34 -4.53 6.29
N ILE A 102 -1.58 -4.48 6.79
CA ILE A 102 -1.94 -4.88 8.16
C ILE A 102 -1.48 -6.31 8.46
N SER A 103 -1.64 -7.22 7.50
CA SER A 103 -1.24 -8.62 7.66
C SER A 103 0.27 -8.78 7.86
N VAL A 104 1.10 -8.02 7.13
CA VAL A 104 2.56 -8.01 7.29
C VAL A 104 2.95 -7.42 8.64
N LEU A 105 2.35 -6.29 9.01
CA LEU A 105 2.66 -5.60 10.26
C LEU A 105 2.28 -6.43 11.50
N ARG A 106 1.11 -7.10 11.48
CA ARG A 106 0.71 -8.02 12.57
C ARG A 106 1.69 -9.17 12.74
N ARG A 107 2.16 -9.77 11.64
CA ARG A 107 3.15 -10.85 11.69
C ARG A 107 4.52 -10.36 12.15
N LEU A 108 4.92 -9.16 11.76
CA LEU A 108 6.16 -8.54 12.25
C LEU A 108 6.07 -8.30 13.77
N ALA A 109 4.95 -7.77 14.24
CA ALA A 109 4.71 -7.54 15.68
C ALA A 109 4.75 -8.83 16.49
N ALA A 110 4.16 -9.91 15.98
CA ALA A 110 4.20 -11.22 16.63
C ALA A 110 5.62 -11.82 16.77
N ARG A 111 6.57 -11.32 15.99
CA ARG A 111 7.98 -11.75 16.01
C ARG A 111 8.91 -10.76 16.73
N ARG A 112 8.37 -9.74 17.38
CA ARG A 112 9.14 -8.63 17.95
C ARG A 112 10.31 -9.09 18.81
N ASP A 113 10.09 -10.08 19.66
CA ASP A 113 11.11 -10.59 20.59
C ASP A 113 12.20 -11.43 19.90
N GLN A 114 12.00 -11.79 18.64
CA GLN A 114 12.94 -12.55 17.81
C GLN A 114 13.78 -11.65 16.88
N LEU A 115 13.49 -10.34 16.85
CA LEU A 115 14.18 -9.42 15.95
C LEU A 115 15.57 -9.06 16.47
N SER A 116 16.55 -9.08 15.58
CA SER A 116 17.94 -8.69 15.87
C SER A 116 18.16 -7.17 16.01
N PHE A 117 17.10 -6.37 15.83
CA PHE A 117 17.11 -4.90 15.82
C PHE A 117 16.02 -4.33 16.75
N LYS A 118 16.17 -3.09 17.16
CA LYS A 118 15.12 -2.37 17.89
C LYS A 118 14.10 -1.80 16.91
N LEU A 119 12.84 -2.20 17.10
CA LEU A 119 11.71 -1.69 16.35
C LEU A 119 10.98 -0.63 17.17
N SER A 120 10.96 0.61 16.67
CA SER A 120 10.07 1.67 17.13
C SER A 120 8.94 1.89 16.13
N THR A 121 7.78 2.31 16.60
CA THR A 121 6.61 2.54 15.75
C THR A 121 6.06 3.94 15.95
N HIS A 122 5.71 4.60 14.86
CA HIS A 122 4.98 5.84 14.84
C HIS A 122 3.64 5.62 14.13
N VAL A 123 2.54 5.79 14.86
CA VAL A 123 1.20 5.62 14.28
C VAL A 123 0.64 6.99 13.93
N MET A 124 0.42 7.22 12.64
CA MET A 124 -0.21 8.44 12.16
C MET A 124 -1.73 8.33 12.28
N HIS A 125 -2.34 9.35 12.84
CA HIS A 125 -3.78 9.45 13.01
C HIS A 125 -4.38 10.48 12.04
N ILE A 126 -5.70 10.40 11.86
CA ILE A 126 -6.46 11.39 11.13
C ILE A 126 -6.72 12.55 12.08
N SER A 127 -6.10 13.70 11.81
CA SER A 127 -6.28 14.92 12.59
C SER A 127 -7.48 15.75 12.14
N ASP A 128 -7.78 15.72 10.83
CA ASP A 128 -8.90 16.42 10.20
C ASP A 128 -9.63 15.45 9.26
N GLU A 129 -10.86 15.13 9.60
CA GLU A 129 -11.67 14.17 8.82
C GLU A 129 -12.10 14.75 7.46
N VAL A 130 -12.34 16.06 7.38
CA VAL A 130 -12.77 16.71 6.13
C VAL A 130 -11.61 16.71 5.14
N GLU A 131 -10.44 17.17 5.57
CA GLU A 131 -9.24 17.16 4.75
C GLU A 131 -8.84 15.73 4.34
N TYR A 132 -8.96 14.79 5.25
CA TYR A 132 -8.68 13.38 4.98
C TYR A 132 -9.62 12.82 3.89
N ARG A 133 -10.93 13.07 3.97
CA ARG A 133 -11.90 12.66 2.95
C ARG A 133 -11.61 13.29 1.59
N LEU A 134 -11.19 14.55 1.58
CA LEU A 134 -10.81 15.23 0.34
C LEU A 134 -9.58 14.60 -0.30
N ARG A 135 -8.56 14.25 0.49
CA ARG A 135 -7.37 13.53 0.00
C ARG A 135 -7.72 12.16 -0.56
N LEU A 136 -8.60 11.40 0.11
CA LEU A 136 -9.06 10.11 -0.40
C LEU A 136 -9.82 10.24 -1.72
N PHE A 137 -10.63 11.29 -1.85
CA PHE A 137 -11.37 11.58 -3.09
C PHE A 137 -10.42 11.92 -4.24
N THR A 138 -9.46 12.81 -4.00
CA THR A 138 -8.43 13.18 -4.99
C THR A 138 -7.66 11.95 -5.45
N ARG A 139 -7.20 11.13 -4.50
CA ARG A 139 -6.49 9.89 -4.81
C ARG A 139 -7.34 8.90 -5.61
N ALA A 140 -8.60 8.68 -5.24
CA ALA A 140 -9.51 7.81 -5.99
C ALA A 140 -9.70 8.29 -7.43
N ARG A 141 -9.84 9.61 -7.61
CA ARG A 141 -9.95 10.23 -8.93
C ARG A 141 -8.67 10.02 -9.77
N GLU A 142 -7.50 10.22 -9.19
CA GLU A 142 -6.21 9.99 -9.85
C GLU A 142 -6.03 8.53 -10.27
N MET A 143 -6.37 7.59 -9.41
CA MET A 143 -6.28 6.15 -9.70
C MET A 143 -7.22 5.73 -10.83
N LEU A 144 -8.42 6.30 -10.88
CA LEU A 144 -9.43 5.99 -11.89
C LEU A 144 -9.17 6.71 -13.22
N SER A 145 -8.44 7.83 -13.20
CA SER A 145 -8.16 8.62 -14.41
C SER A 145 -6.90 8.09 -15.10
N PRO A 146 -6.93 7.92 -16.44
CA PRO A 146 -5.72 7.63 -17.18
C PRO A 146 -4.78 8.84 -17.11
N SER A 147 -3.51 8.61 -16.87
CA SER A 147 -2.47 9.62 -16.96
C SER A 147 -1.58 9.35 -18.17
N THR A 148 -0.87 10.36 -18.65
CA THR A 148 0.00 10.25 -19.82
C THR A 148 1.02 9.12 -19.62
N GLY A 149 0.89 8.07 -20.45
CA GLY A 149 1.78 6.90 -20.44
C GLY A 149 1.49 5.86 -19.37
N ARG A 150 0.48 6.04 -18.50
CA ARG A 150 0.10 5.05 -17.47
C ARG A 150 -1.38 4.67 -17.60
N PRO A 151 -1.72 3.37 -17.67
CA PRO A 151 -3.10 2.92 -17.70
C PRO A 151 -3.78 3.22 -16.36
N SER A 152 -5.08 3.54 -16.41
CA SER A 152 -5.91 3.74 -15.24
C SER A 152 -6.08 2.45 -14.43
N MET A 153 -6.58 2.57 -13.20
CA MET A 153 -6.97 1.41 -12.40
C MET A 153 -8.02 0.55 -13.13
N LEU A 154 -8.94 1.15 -13.88
CA LEU A 154 -9.96 0.42 -14.63
C LEU A 154 -9.35 -0.40 -15.77
N ASP A 155 -8.38 0.16 -16.50
CA ASP A 155 -7.67 -0.55 -17.56
C ASP A 155 -6.89 -1.74 -16.99
N LYS A 156 -6.21 -1.53 -15.87
CA LYS A 156 -5.46 -2.58 -15.17
C LYS A 156 -6.37 -3.70 -14.68
N LEU A 157 -7.51 -3.36 -14.07
CA LEU A 157 -8.50 -4.34 -13.64
C LEU A 157 -9.04 -5.13 -14.83
N ALA A 158 -9.45 -4.44 -15.91
CA ALA A 158 -9.99 -5.09 -17.09
C ALA A 158 -9.00 -6.07 -17.74
N MET A 159 -7.72 -5.72 -17.76
CA MET A 159 -6.66 -6.60 -18.23
C MET A 159 -6.46 -7.82 -17.31
N ALA A 160 -6.32 -7.58 -16.01
CA ALA A 160 -6.06 -8.63 -15.02
C ALA A 160 -7.25 -9.61 -14.92
N TRP A 161 -8.48 -9.11 -14.99
CA TRP A 161 -9.71 -9.91 -14.87
C TRP A 161 -9.89 -11.00 -15.94
N LYS A 162 -9.18 -10.88 -17.07
CA LYS A 162 -9.14 -11.92 -18.10
C LYS A 162 -8.50 -13.22 -17.60
N ASN A 163 -7.62 -13.15 -16.62
CA ASN A 163 -7.00 -14.32 -16.01
C ASN A 163 -7.93 -14.93 -14.95
N LYS A 164 -8.71 -15.93 -15.36
CA LYS A 164 -9.71 -16.58 -14.50
C LYS A 164 -9.11 -17.23 -13.24
N SER A 165 -7.92 -17.78 -13.32
CA SER A 165 -7.27 -18.49 -12.20
C SER A 165 -6.79 -17.57 -11.08
N GLN A 166 -6.71 -16.25 -11.34
CA GLN A 166 -6.24 -15.28 -10.35
C GLN A 166 -7.33 -14.32 -9.86
N ARG A 167 -8.59 -14.56 -10.21
CA ARG A 167 -9.68 -13.64 -9.88
C ARG A 167 -9.85 -13.40 -8.39
N ASP A 168 -9.65 -14.40 -7.56
CA ASP A 168 -9.72 -14.26 -6.10
C ASP A 168 -8.64 -13.32 -5.57
N PHE A 169 -7.41 -13.47 -6.05
CA PHE A 169 -6.33 -12.55 -5.73
C PHE A 169 -6.62 -11.13 -6.25
N ILE A 170 -7.03 -10.99 -7.51
CA ILE A 170 -7.36 -9.70 -8.13
C ILE A 170 -8.48 -9.00 -7.34
N ALA A 171 -9.50 -9.74 -6.90
CA ALA A 171 -10.59 -9.22 -6.09
C ALA A 171 -10.14 -8.77 -4.68
N SER A 172 -9.02 -9.27 -4.19
CA SER A 172 -8.45 -8.86 -2.90
C SER A 172 -7.60 -7.59 -2.96
N ILE A 173 -7.26 -7.10 -4.16
CA ILE A 173 -6.45 -5.90 -4.34
C ILE A 173 -7.26 -4.66 -3.98
N ASN A 174 -6.69 -3.82 -3.12
CA ASN A 174 -7.30 -2.58 -2.69
C ASN A 174 -7.67 -1.68 -3.89
N GLY A 175 -8.91 -1.25 -3.92
CA GLY A 175 -9.46 -0.47 -5.02
C GLY A 175 -10.15 -1.34 -6.07
N PHE A 176 -9.58 -2.46 -6.51
CA PHE A 176 -10.25 -3.39 -7.40
C PHE A 176 -11.51 -3.99 -6.76
N GLU A 177 -11.43 -4.36 -5.48
CA GLU A 177 -12.55 -4.83 -4.68
C GLU A 177 -13.77 -3.90 -4.81
N ALA A 178 -13.58 -2.57 -4.65
CA ALA A 178 -14.66 -1.58 -4.77
C ALA A 178 -15.23 -1.49 -6.17
N VAL A 179 -14.35 -1.54 -7.18
CA VAL A 179 -14.78 -1.50 -8.58
C VAL A 179 -15.56 -2.76 -8.95
N LEU A 180 -15.11 -3.94 -8.48
CA LEU A 180 -15.80 -5.20 -8.71
C LEU A 180 -17.16 -5.25 -8.02
N GLU A 181 -17.26 -4.76 -6.80
CA GLU A 181 -18.55 -4.62 -6.10
C GLU A 181 -19.51 -3.67 -6.84
N TRP A 182 -18.99 -2.54 -7.32
CA TRP A 182 -19.77 -1.63 -8.16
C TRP A 182 -20.21 -2.32 -9.48
N CYS A 183 -19.34 -3.07 -10.14
CA CYS A 183 -19.68 -3.83 -11.34
C CYS A 183 -20.80 -4.83 -11.08
N CYS A 184 -20.70 -5.59 -10.00
CA CYS A 184 -21.71 -6.57 -9.60
C CYS A 184 -23.08 -5.89 -9.39
N ARG A 185 -23.14 -4.77 -8.66
CA ARG A 185 -24.38 -4.03 -8.40
C ARG A 185 -25.02 -3.42 -9.64
N ASN A 186 -24.20 -3.09 -10.65
CA ASN A 186 -24.69 -2.41 -11.87
C ASN A 186 -24.76 -3.33 -13.09
N GLY A 187 -24.51 -4.65 -12.93
CA GLY A 187 -24.55 -5.61 -14.04
C GLY A 187 -23.47 -5.35 -15.10
N VAL A 188 -22.33 -4.80 -14.72
CA VAL A 188 -21.22 -4.46 -15.63
C VAL A 188 -20.15 -5.53 -15.59
N GLU A 189 -19.75 -6.06 -16.73
CA GLU A 189 -18.60 -6.98 -16.79
C GLU A 189 -17.27 -6.22 -16.60
N PRO A 190 -16.44 -6.59 -15.61
CA PRO A 190 -15.19 -5.90 -15.33
C PRO A 190 -14.23 -5.81 -16.53
N ALA A 191 -14.19 -6.84 -17.38
CA ALA A 191 -13.37 -6.81 -18.59
C ALA A 191 -13.77 -5.71 -19.61
N GLY A 192 -15.00 -5.21 -19.51
CA GLY A 192 -15.51 -4.13 -20.36
C GLY A 192 -15.26 -2.72 -19.82
N LEU A 193 -14.50 -2.57 -18.74
CA LEU A 193 -14.21 -1.25 -18.14
C LEU A 193 -13.07 -0.49 -18.82
N ALA A 194 -12.24 -1.16 -19.61
CA ALA A 194 -11.12 -0.51 -20.29
C ALA A 194 -11.59 0.68 -21.15
N GLY A 195 -10.91 1.82 -20.99
CA GLY A 195 -11.21 3.05 -21.72
C GLY A 195 -12.54 3.73 -21.36
N LYS A 196 -13.27 3.24 -20.34
CA LYS A 196 -14.52 3.90 -19.90
C LYS A 196 -14.25 5.13 -19.05
N CYS A 197 -15.13 6.13 -19.24
CA CYS A 197 -15.15 7.31 -18.38
C CYS A 197 -15.63 6.97 -16.98
N ILE A 198 -15.08 7.67 -15.98
CA ILE A 198 -15.43 7.54 -14.58
C ILE A 198 -16.86 8.05 -14.36
N SER A 199 -17.73 7.20 -13.81
CA SER A 199 -19.02 7.66 -13.29
C SER A 199 -18.88 8.15 -11.84
N THR A 200 -19.75 9.07 -11.43
CA THR A 200 -19.78 9.56 -10.04
C THR A 200 -19.98 8.41 -9.04
N GLY A 201 -20.87 7.45 -9.38
CA GLY A 201 -21.13 6.30 -8.52
C GLY A 201 -19.91 5.37 -8.36
N LEU A 202 -19.08 5.21 -9.40
CA LEU A 202 -17.84 4.44 -9.33
C LEU A 202 -16.80 5.15 -8.45
N LEU A 203 -16.68 6.48 -8.60
CA LEU A 203 -15.77 7.28 -7.79
C LEU A 203 -16.15 7.22 -6.31
N ASP A 204 -17.45 7.30 -6.00
CA ASP A 204 -17.95 7.17 -4.63
C ASP A 204 -17.70 5.77 -4.05
N ALA A 205 -17.89 4.70 -4.82
CA ALA A 205 -17.61 3.34 -4.38
C ALA A 205 -16.14 3.16 -3.96
N VAL A 206 -15.19 3.63 -4.78
CA VAL A 206 -13.75 3.56 -4.47
C VAL A 206 -13.39 4.41 -3.24
N ARG A 207 -14.01 5.59 -3.10
CA ARG A 207 -13.84 6.48 -1.93
C ARG A 207 -14.30 5.81 -0.63
N VAL A 208 -15.48 5.22 -0.63
CA VAL A 208 -16.07 4.58 0.56
C VAL A 208 -15.22 3.41 1.03
N LEU A 209 -14.69 2.60 0.12
CA LEU A 209 -13.85 1.47 0.51
C LEU A 209 -12.51 1.92 1.09
N ALA A 210 -11.92 2.97 0.54
CA ALA A 210 -10.71 3.57 1.11
C ALA A 210 -10.96 4.08 2.55
N GLY A 211 -12.16 4.62 2.84
CA GLY A 211 -12.56 5.06 4.18
C GLY A 211 -12.96 3.91 5.12
N GLY A 212 -13.61 2.86 4.62
CA GLY A 212 -14.12 1.75 5.45
C GLY A 212 -13.03 0.88 6.08
N LYS A 213 -11.84 0.81 5.49
CA LYS A 213 -10.66 0.13 6.09
C LYS A 213 -10.11 0.86 7.32
N LEU A 214 -10.52 2.09 7.57
CA LEU A 214 -10.21 2.86 8.76
C LEU A 214 -10.84 2.28 10.04
N ALA A 215 -12.09 1.87 9.98
CA ALA A 215 -12.80 1.30 11.12
C ALA A 215 -12.12 0.01 11.62
N ALA A 216 -11.48 -0.75 10.73
CA ALA A 216 -10.74 -1.96 11.08
C ALA A 216 -9.38 -1.68 11.77
N LEU A 217 -8.81 -0.47 11.59
CA LEU A 217 -7.56 -0.06 12.26
C LEU A 217 -7.82 0.62 13.59
N SER A 218 -8.94 1.33 13.75
CA SER A 218 -9.33 2.01 14.99
C SER A 218 -9.99 1.08 16.03
N GLY A 219 -10.45 -0.10 15.63
CA GLY A 219 -11.03 -1.11 16.51
C GLY A 219 -9.97 -2.04 17.10
N GLY A 220 -9.28 -1.64 18.21
CA GLY A 220 -8.57 -2.56 19.11
C GLY A 220 -7.52 -3.49 18.48
N GLY A 221 -6.78 -3.04 17.48
CA GLY A 221 -5.68 -3.82 16.91
C GLY A 221 -4.49 -3.96 17.88
N PRO A 222 -3.55 -4.87 17.62
CA PRO A 222 -2.40 -5.15 18.50
C PRO A 222 -1.51 -3.94 18.83
N TRP A 223 -1.79 -2.79 18.27
CA TRP A 223 -1.12 -1.51 18.50
C TRP A 223 -1.88 -0.57 19.46
N GLY A 224 -3.13 -0.91 19.86
CA GLY A 224 -3.98 -0.09 20.76
C GLY A 224 -3.55 -0.06 22.22
N HIS A 225 -2.54 -0.81 22.64
CA HIS A 225 -2.04 -0.88 24.02
C HIS A 225 -0.64 -0.27 24.22
N TYR A 226 -0.17 0.55 23.30
CA TYR A 226 1.16 1.17 23.37
C TYR A 226 1.09 2.71 23.45
N TYR A 227 0.09 3.23 24.14
CA TYR A 227 0.02 4.63 24.58
C TYR A 227 0.23 4.73 26.08
#